data_37b00056f63cd45a4c6d52c9525c8725
#
_entry.id   37b00056f63cd45a4c6d52c9525c8725
#
_cell.length_a   1.000
_cell.length_b   1.000
_cell.length_c   1.000
_cell.angle_alpha   90.00
_cell.angle_beta   90.00
_cell.angle_gamma   90.00
#
_symmetry.space_group_name_H-M   'P 1'
#
loop_
_entity.id
_entity.type
_entity.pdbx_description
1 polymer ?
#
loop_
_entity_poly.entity_id
_entity_poly.type
_entity_poly.pdbx_seq_one_letter_code
_entity_poly.pdbx_strand_id
1 'polypeptide(L)'
;MPLSRLSIQWKITLLTGLCLLCIVSLLVGLSLLRMNHDAQLIKAANADMLKDAAKARMQARSEQQAEIIQRFFTDVYLFGNQFSRQVAQLREQTTRHGVDAASVRKDLNQLVRDGLKSNPNLLSLYVVFQPDALDGQDASFHDQADAGSNEKGRFGAYWAQKASGEMTGLAVTEEMIADTSAMLDGSPFNTWQLCPLQTRKACVLNPYFDSASGTKVLMTTVTLPLIDQGKVIAVIGIDISLSRLQQLAVDGDRQLYDGAGSVSIVSPAGLLAGYS
;
A
#
# COMPACT_ATOMS: atom_id res chain seq x y z
N MET A 1 -15.27 64.58 58.89
CA MET A 1 -14.35 65.66 59.33
C MET A 1 -14.23 66.66 58.19
N PRO A 2 -14.56 67.94 58.37
CA PRO A 2 -14.52 68.90 57.24
C PRO A 2 -13.04 69.25 56.95
N LEU A 3 -12.62 69.07 55.74
CA LEU A 3 -11.31 69.44 55.15
C LEU A 3 -10.91 70.94 55.38
N SER A 4 -11.80 71.76 55.91
CA SER A 4 -11.57 73.16 56.19
C SER A 4 -10.65 73.51 57.36
N ARG A 5 -10.32 72.55 58.27
CA ARG A 5 -9.49 72.79 59.44
C ARG A 5 -8.01 72.27 59.29
N LEU A 6 -7.64 71.78 58.13
CA LEU A 6 -6.25 71.37 57.88
C LEU A 6 -5.38 72.55 57.45
N SER A 7 -4.12 72.61 57.94
CA SER A 7 -3.14 73.57 57.48
C SER A 7 -2.88 73.50 55.99
N ILE A 8 -2.50 74.62 55.38
CA ILE A 8 -2.23 74.68 53.92
C ILE A 8 -1.21 73.63 53.48
N GLN A 9 -0.20 73.37 54.29
CA GLN A 9 0.82 72.36 54.02
C GLN A 9 0.21 70.95 53.92
N TRP A 10 -0.66 70.55 54.83
CA TRP A 10 -1.37 69.28 54.81
C TRP A 10 -2.29 69.09 53.58
N LYS A 11 -2.93 70.18 53.15
CA LYS A 11 -3.80 70.20 51.94
C LYS A 11 -2.97 69.96 50.67
N ILE A 12 -1.79 70.55 50.56
CA ILE A 12 -0.89 70.39 49.39
C ILE A 12 -0.32 68.98 49.40
N THR A 13 0.15 68.48 50.52
CA THR A 13 0.73 67.14 50.62
C THR A 13 -0.30 66.05 50.33
N LEU A 14 -1.56 66.21 50.76
CA LEU A 14 -2.65 65.30 50.50
C LEU A 14 -3.07 65.31 49.00
N LEU A 15 -3.12 66.50 48.39
CA LEU A 15 -3.40 66.64 46.97
C LEU A 15 -2.31 66.04 46.08
N THR A 16 -1.05 66.34 46.36
CA THR A 16 0.06 65.80 45.58
C THR A 16 0.19 64.29 45.77
N GLY A 17 0.00 63.74 46.99
CA GLY A 17 -0.06 62.34 47.27
C GLY A 17 -1.16 61.59 46.50
N LEU A 18 -2.39 62.20 46.47
CA LEU A 18 -3.51 61.65 45.72
C LEU A 18 -3.26 61.65 44.21
N CYS A 19 -2.71 62.77 43.66
CA CYS A 19 -2.34 62.84 42.25
C CYS A 19 -1.28 61.77 41.87
N LEU A 20 -0.29 61.60 42.73
CA LEU A 20 0.77 60.60 42.49
C LEU A 20 0.23 59.17 42.54
N LEU A 21 -0.70 58.90 43.45
CA LEU A 21 -1.38 57.61 43.60
C LEU A 21 -2.26 57.32 42.36
N CYS A 22 -3.00 58.34 41.85
CA CYS A 22 -3.77 58.21 40.64
C CYS A 22 -2.90 57.90 39.40
N ILE A 23 -1.76 58.62 39.25
CA ILE A 23 -0.84 58.39 38.12
C ILE A 23 -0.24 57.00 38.18
N VAL A 24 0.23 56.55 39.37
CA VAL A 24 0.80 55.19 39.52
C VAL A 24 -0.28 54.11 39.24
N SER A 25 -1.48 54.29 39.78
CA SER A 25 -2.60 53.36 39.54
C SER A 25 -2.95 53.27 38.07
N LEU A 26 -2.96 54.39 37.36
CA LEU A 26 -3.24 54.46 35.91
C LEU A 26 -2.14 53.78 35.10
N LEU A 27 -0.85 54.02 35.43
CA LEU A 27 0.29 53.36 34.77
C LEU A 27 0.29 51.87 34.98
N VAL A 28 0.04 51.43 36.23
CA VAL A 28 -0.05 49.97 36.53
C VAL A 28 -1.24 49.32 35.80
N GLY A 29 -2.40 50.02 35.82
CA GLY A 29 -3.57 49.52 35.09
C GLY A 29 -3.34 49.36 33.59
N LEU A 30 -2.74 50.37 32.95
CA LEU A 30 -2.39 50.33 31.53
C LEU A 30 -1.32 49.25 31.25
N SER A 31 -0.35 49.07 32.13
CA SER A 31 0.68 48.04 32.00
C SER A 31 0.09 46.62 32.09
N LEU A 32 -0.84 46.37 33.03
CA LEU A 32 -1.52 45.11 33.18
C LEU A 32 -2.42 44.78 31.96
N LEU A 33 -3.13 45.82 31.43
CA LEU A 33 -3.95 45.63 30.22
C LEU A 33 -3.11 45.27 28.99
N ARG A 34 -1.97 45.96 28.80
CA ARG A 34 -1.01 45.60 27.72
C ARG A 34 -0.44 44.20 27.89
N MET A 35 0.00 43.86 29.10
CA MET A 35 0.57 42.55 29.38
C MET A 35 -0.42 41.41 29.10
N ASN A 36 -1.70 41.58 29.44
CA ASN A 36 -2.74 40.62 29.14
C ASN A 36 -3.01 40.50 27.63
N HIS A 37 -3.00 41.63 26.91
CA HIS A 37 -3.17 41.63 25.45
C HIS A 37 -2.00 40.94 24.75
N ASP A 38 -0.76 41.27 25.11
CA ASP A 38 0.44 40.68 24.57
C ASP A 38 0.52 39.16 24.87
N ALA A 39 0.13 38.76 26.10
CA ALA A 39 0.08 37.34 26.48
C ALA A 39 -0.95 36.54 25.64
N GLN A 40 -2.10 37.16 25.28
CA GLN A 40 -3.08 36.50 24.38
C GLN A 40 -2.56 36.40 22.95
N LEU A 41 -1.90 37.43 22.42
CA LEU A 41 -1.27 37.37 21.09
C LEU A 41 -0.17 36.33 21.02
N ILE A 42 0.69 36.26 22.03
CA ILE A 42 1.77 35.22 22.12
C ILE A 42 1.17 33.80 22.19
N LYS A 43 0.10 33.62 22.99
CA LYS A 43 -0.58 32.33 23.08
C LYS A 43 -1.20 31.92 21.73
N ALA A 44 -1.85 32.83 21.03
CA ALA A 44 -2.42 32.56 19.70
C ALA A 44 -1.33 32.22 18.68
N ALA A 45 -0.27 33.03 18.60
CA ALA A 45 0.85 32.80 17.71
C ALA A 45 1.57 31.45 18.00
N ASN A 46 1.78 31.13 19.27
CA ASN A 46 2.37 29.85 19.66
C ASN A 46 1.44 28.67 19.31
N ALA A 47 0.13 28.81 19.49
CA ALA A 47 -0.83 27.78 19.11
C ALA A 47 -0.83 27.53 17.59
N ASP A 48 -0.77 28.57 16.77
CA ASP A 48 -0.70 28.47 15.31
C ASP A 48 0.64 27.84 14.87
N MET A 49 1.76 28.27 15.44
CA MET A 49 3.08 27.65 15.19
C MET A 49 3.13 26.16 15.54
N LEU A 50 2.55 25.79 16.70
CA LEU A 50 2.48 24.37 17.11
C LEU A 50 1.59 23.56 16.18
N LYS A 51 0.46 24.11 15.75
CA LYS A 51 -0.45 23.48 14.79
C LYS A 51 0.23 23.25 13.43
N ASP A 52 0.92 24.28 12.93
CA ASP A 52 1.63 24.19 11.64
C ASP A 52 2.81 23.19 11.72
N ALA A 53 3.57 23.21 12.82
CA ALA A 53 4.64 22.24 13.06
C ALA A 53 4.09 20.81 13.17
N ALA A 54 2.97 20.59 13.87
CA ALA A 54 2.32 19.30 13.96
C ALA A 54 1.84 18.82 12.59
N LYS A 55 1.20 19.69 11.80
CA LYS A 55 0.75 19.38 10.43
C LYS A 55 1.92 19.00 9.52
N ALA A 56 2.99 19.79 9.52
CA ALA A 56 4.18 19.51 8.73
C ALA A 56 4.83 18.16 9.13
N ARG A 57 4.88 17.87 10.42
CA ARG A 57 5.39 16.57 10.92
C ARG A 57 4.51 15.41 10.49
N MET A 58 3.18 15.54 10.57
CA MET A 58 2.24 14.51 10.09
C MET A 58 2.39 14.29 8.60
N GLN A 59 2.49 15.35 7.81
CA GLN A 59 2.68 15.26 6.37
C GLN A 59 3.99 14.54 6.03
N ALA A 60 5.12 14.92 6.61
CA ALA A 60 6.40 14.26 6.40
C ALA A 60 6.37 12.76 6.77
N ARG A 61 5.66 12.41 7.85
CA ARG A 61 5.48 11.01 8.25
C ARG A 61 4.57 10.24 7.30
N SER A 62 3.49 10.85 6.81
CA SER A 62 2.62 10.25 5.80
C SER A 62 3.38 9.99 4.49
N GLU A 63 4.20 10.93 4.05
CA GLU A 63 5.06 10.78 2.87
C GLU A 63 6.07 9.63 3.07
N GLN A 64 6.70 9.54 4.24
CA GLN A 64 7.60 8.43 4.57
C GLN A 64 6.89 7.07 4.53
N GLN A 65 5.68 6.96 5.05
CA GLN A 65 4.90 5.72 5.00
C GLN A 65 4.48 5.38 3.56
N ALA A 66 4.08 6.37 2.77
CA ALA A 66 3.77 6.18 1.35
C ALA A 66 4.99 5.66 0.58
N GLU A 67 6.21 6.15 0.85
CA GLU A 67 7.44 5.63 0.25
C GLU A 67 7.71 4.16 0.61
N ILE A 68 7.46 3.74 1.85
CA ILE A 68 7.63 2.34 2.27
C ILE A 68 6.70 1.43 1.46
N ILE A 69 5.43 1.82 1.33
CA ILE A 69 4.44 1.08 0.54
C ILE A 69 4.83 1.06 -0.94
N GLN A 70 5.25 2.21 -1.48
CA GLN A 70 5.71 2.30 -2.86
C GLN A 70 6.91 1.41 -3.13
N ARG A 71 7.90 1.38 -2.23
CA ARG A 71 9.07 0.48 -2.34
C ARG A 71 8.63 -0.98 -2.34
N PHE A 72 7.72 -1.36 -1.44
CA PHE A 72 7.21 -2.73 -1.41
C PHE A 72 6.61 -3.16 -2.77
N PHE A 73 5.73 -2.35 -3.36
CA PHE A 73 5.17 -2.65 -4.69
C PHE A 73 6.22 -2.58 -5.81
N THR A 74 7.20 -1.69 -5.69
CA THR A 74 8.33 -1.61 -6.64
C THR A 74 9.17 -2.89 -6.59
N ASP A 75 9.47 -3.42 -5.41
CA ASP A 75 10.22 -4.66 -5.24
C ASP A 75 9.46 -5.85 -5.84
N VAL A 76 8.14 -5.92 -5.61
CA VAL A 76 7.28 -6.94 -6.24
C VAL A 76 7.29 -6.83 -7.77
N TYR A 77 7.20 -5.61 -8.29
CA TYR A 77 7.26 -5.36 -9.74
C TYR A 77 8.62 -5.74 -10.34
N LEU A 78 9.73 -5.40 -9.67
CA LEU A 78 11.09 -5.78 -10.11
C LEU A 78 11.28 -7.29 -10.09
N PHE A 79 10.82 -7.96 -9.03
CA PHE A 79 10.80 -9.42 -8.96
C PHE A 79 10.01 -10.01 -10.13
N GLY A 80 8.79 -9.53 -10.38
CA GLY A 80 7.95 -10.00 -11.48
C GLY A 80 8.61 -9.84 -12.85
N ASN A 81 9.30 -8.71 -13.10
CA ASN A 81 10.05 -8.51 -14.34
C ASN A 81 11.25 -9.47 -14.48
N GLN A 82 11.97 -9.71 -13.39
CA GLN A 82 13.08 -10.66 -13.41
C GLN A 82 12.57 -12.09 -13.64
N PHE A 83 11.48 -12.46 -12.96
CA PHE A 83 10.83 -13.75 -13.12
C PHE A 83 10.29 -13.93 -14.55
N SER A 84 9.68 -12.91 -15.13
CA SER A 84 9.22 -12.89 -16.53
C SER A 84 10.33 -13.22 -17.51
N ARG A 85 11.55 -12.70 -17.29
CA ARG A 85 12.72 -13.04 -18.14
C ARG A 85 13.12 -14.51 -18.01
N GLN A 86 13.06 -15.09 -16.82
CA GLN A 86 13.35 -16.51 -16.61
C GLN A 86 12.32 -17.40 -17.31
N VAL A 87 11.03 -17.05 -17.23
CA VAL A 87 9.95 -17.73 -17.96
C VAL A 87 10.19 -17.66 -19.47
N ALA A 88 10.56 -16.50 -20.00
CA ALA A 88 10.88 -16.32 -21.42
C ALA A 88 12.07 -17.19 -21.86
N GLN A 89 13.12 -17.27 -21.05
CA GLN A 89 14.30 -18.09 -21.34
C GLN A 89 13.96 -19.58 -21.39
N LEU A 90 13.15 -20.08 -20.45
CA LEU A 90 12.70 -21.49 -20.48
C LEU A 90 11.82 -21.79 -21.70
N ARG A 91 10.90 -20.86 -22.05
CA ARG A 91 10.11 -20.99 -23.27
C ARG A 91 10.98 -21.10 -24.53
N GLU A 92 12.06 -20.32 -24.63
CA GLU A 92 12.98 -20.38 -25.78
C GLU A 92 13.65 -21.75 -25.95
N GLN A 93 13.83 -22.50 -24.87
CA GLN A 93 14.43 -23.85 -24.95
C GLN A 93 13.58 -24.79 -25.82
N THR A 94 12.26 -24.77 -25.69
CA THR A 94 11.42 -25.61 -26.56
C THR A 94 11.20 -24.98 -27.94
N THR A 95 10.94 -23.67 -28.03
CA THR A 95 10.56 -23.02 -29.28
C THR A 95 11.74 -22.82 -30.24
N ARG A 96 12.97 -22.64 -29.74
CA ARG A 96 14.18 -22.40 -30.55
C ARG A 96 15.20 -23.51 -30.52
N HIS A 97 15.29 -24.26 -29.42
CA HIS A 97 16.31 -25.28 -29.23
C HIS A 97 15.77 -26.70 -29.26
N GLY A 98 14.46 -26.89 -29.43
CA GLY A 98 13.82 -28.20 -29.58
C GLY A 98 13.89 -29.08 -28.33
N VAL A 99 14.04 -28.48 -27.15
CA VAL A 99 13.97 -29.23 -25.89
C VAL A 99 12.53 -29.74 -25.71
N ASP A 100 12.44 -30.95 -25.18
CA ASP A 100 11.16 -31.64 -24.95
C ASP A 100 10.17 -30.77 -24.16
N ALA A 101 8.95 -30.58 -24.69
CA ALA A 101 7.92 -29.73 -24.13
C ALA A 101 7.48 -30.18 -22.72
N ALA A 102 7.45 -31.51 -22.46
CA ALA A 102 7.09 -32.04 -21.15
C ALA A 102 8.11 -31.64 -20.08
N SER A 103 9.40 -31.66 -20.42
CA SER A 103 10.48 -31.22 -19.54
C SER A 103 10.39 -29.74 -19.25
N VAL A 104 10.21 -28.90 -20.28
CA VAL A 104 10.11 -27.44 -20.12
C VAL A 104 8.88 -27.05 -19.29
N ARG A 105 7.73 -27.73 -19.46
CA ARG A 105 6.52 -27.48 -18.64
C ARG A 105 6.76 -27.82 -17.16
N LYS A 106 7.40 -28.94 -16.86
CA LYS A 106 7.77 -29.32 -15.49
C LYS A 106 8.76 -28.31 -14.89
N ASP A 107 9.78 -27.92 -15.64
CA ASP A 107 10.76 -26.95 -15.19
C ASP A 107 10.13 -25.58 -14.93
N LEU A 108 9.18 -25.14 -15.78
CA LEU A 108 8.41 -23.90 -15.56
C LEU A 108 7.53 -24.00 -14.31
N ASN A 109 6.82 -25.13 -14.11
CA ASN A 109 6.02 -25.35 -12.91
C ASN A 109 6.88 -25.31 -11.65
N GLN A 110 8.05 -25.95 -11.70
CA GLN A 110 9.03 -25.92 -10.60
C GLN A 110 9.60 -24.50 -10.40
N LEU A 111 9.87 -23.75 -11.46
CA LEU A 111 10.34 -22.36 -11.39
C LEU A 111 9.32 -21.46 -10.65
N VAL A 112 8.01 -21.62 -10.93
CA VAL A 112 6.95 -20.89 -10.23
C VAL A 112 6.96 -21.22 -8.74
N ARG A 113 7.04 -22.50 -8.39
CA ARG A 113 7.12 -22.97 -7.01
C ARG A 113 8.34 -22.40 -6.27
N ASP A 114 9.52 -22.51 -6.87
CA ASP A 114 10.77 -22.08 -6.25
C ASP A 114 10.86 -20.54 -6.16
N GLY A 115 10.30 -19.85 -7.14
CA GLY A 115 10.15 -18.40 -7.12
C GLY A 115 9.31 -17.93 -5.94
N LEU A 116 8.18 -18.59 -5.68
CA LEU A 116 7.36 -18.30 -4.51
C LEU A 116 8.09 -18.64 -3.20
N LYS A 117 8.69 -19.84 -3.12
CA LYS A 117 9.43 -20.29 -1.94
C LYS A 117 10.55 -19.33 -1.52
N SER A 118 11.20 -18.72 -2.50
CA SER A 118 12.28 -17.74 -2.26
C SER A 118 11.75 -16.36 -1.83
N ASN A 119 10.44 -16.14 -1.87
CA ASN A 119 9.81 -14.86 -1.56
C ASN A 119 8.66 -15.02 -0.53
N PRO A 120 8.97 -15.24 0.77
CA PRO A 120 7.99 -15.58 1.79
C PRO A 120 6.98 -14.45 2.09
N ASN A 121 7.20 -13.25 1.57
CA ASN A 121 6.27 -12.11 1.69
C ASN A 121 5.15 -12.15 0.63
N LEU A 122 5.23 -13.04 -0.35
CA LEU A 122 4.21 -13.23 -1.38
C LEU A 122 3.20 -14.30 -0.91
N LEU A 123 1.94 -14.12 -1.29
CA LEU A 123 0.90 -15.11 -1.02
C LEU A 123 0.90 -16.20 -2.09
N SER A 124 1.00 -15.80 -3.36
CA SER A 124 1.07 -16.73 -4.48
C SER A 124 1.87 -16.14 -5.65
N LEU A 125 2.27 -17.03 -6.54
CA LEU A 125 2.93 -16.73 -7.80
C LEU A 125 2.33 -17.65 -8.88
N TYR A 126 2.04 -17.09 -10.04
CA TYR A 126 1.50 -17.87 -11.15
C TYR A 126 1.94 -17.36 -12.52
N VAL A 127 1.90 -18.26 -13.48
CA VAL A 127 2.11 -17.96 -14.90
C VAL A 127 1.03 -18.65 -15.71
N VAL A 128 0.27 -17.87 -16.49
CA VAL A 128 -0.76 -18.40 -17.37
C VAL A 128 -0.46 -17.98 -18.80
N PHE A 129 -0.15 -18.95 -19.66
CA PHE A 129 0.07 -18.70 -21.09
C PHE A 129 -1.26 -18.53 -21.84
N GLN A 130 -1.23 -17.81 -22.96
CA GLN A 130 -2.34 -17.86 -23.92
C GLN A 130 -2.39 -19.24 -24.58
N PRO A 131 -3.53 -19.67 -25.14
CA PRO A 131 -3.64 -20.97 -25.80
C PRO A 131 -2.51 -21.20 -26.79
N ASP A 132 -1.87 -22.36 -26.71
CA ASP A 132 -0.73 -22.81 -27.53
C ASP A 132 0.49 -21.86 -27.52
N ALA A 133 0.53 -20.86 -26.66
CA ALA A 133 1.58 -19.84 -26.72
C ALA A 133 2.89 -20.25 -26.05
N LEU A 134 2.90 -21.30 -25.23
CA LEU A 134 4.14 -21.81 -24.61
C LEU A 134 4.98 -22.58 -25.65
N ASP A 135 4.41 -23.59 -26.26
CA ASP A 135 5.12 -24.58 -27.10
C ASP A 135 4.30 -25.09 -28.31
N GLY A 136 3.05 -24.64 -28.48
CA GLY A 136 2.15 -25.08 -29.54
C GLY A 136 1.59 -26.50 -29.34
N GLN A 137 1.66 -27.05 -28.12
CA GLN A 137 1.34 -28.46 -27.85
C GLN A 137 0.30 -28.66 -26.75
N ASP A 138 -0.55 -27.65 -26.45
CA ASP A 138 -1.55 -27.74 -25.39
C ASP A 138 -2.41 -29.01 -25.52
N ALA A 139 -2.81 -29.39 -26.74
CA ALA A 139 -3.58 -30.60 -26.98
C ALA A 139 -2.94 -31.90 -26.49
N SER A 140 -1.63 -31.91 -26.26
CA SER A 140 -0.90 -33.09 -25.75
C SER A 140 -0.80 -33.14 -24.23
N PHE A 141 -1.23 -32.09 -23.52
CA PHE A 141 -1.03 -31.92 -22.09
C PHE A 141 -2.33 -31.74 -21.29
N HIS A 142 -3.47 -32.28 -21.80
CA HIS A 142 -4.75 -32.23 -21.10
C HIS A 142 -4.64 -32.83 -19.69
N ASP A 143 -5.17 -32.16 -18.67
CA ASP A 143 -5.24 -32.61 -17.28
C ASP A 143 -3.90 -33.00 -16.65
N GLN A 144 -2.78 -32.44 -17.14
CA GLN A 144 -1.46 -32.70 -16.59
C GLN A 144 -1.05 -31.62 -15.56
N ALA A 145 -1.72 -31.59 -14.42
CA ALA A 145 -1.46 -30.61 -13.36
C ALA A 145 -0.01 -30.60 -12.87
N ASP A 146 0.66 -31.75 -12.83
CA ASP A 146 2.08 -31.87 -12.46
C ASP A 146 3.00 -31.15 -13.44
N ALA A 147 2.57 -31.04 -14.70
CA ALA A 147 3.23 -30.25 -15.73
C ALA A 147 2.70 -28.79 -15.81
N GLY A 148 1.90 -28.36 -14.84
CA GLY A 148 1.31 -27.02 -14.81
C GLY A 148 0.24 -26.80 -15.88
N SER A 149 -0.39 -27.87 -16.40
CA SER A 149 -1.33 -27.79 -17.53
C SER A 149 -2.74 -28.13 -17.07
N ASN A 150 -3.71 -27.33 -17.51
CA ASN A 150 -5.12 -27.45 -17.14
C ASN A 150 -5.88 -28.50 -17.99
N GLU A 151 -7.21 -28.55 -17.84
CA GLU A 151 -8.11 -29.48 -18.53
C GLU A 151 -8.15 -29.30 -20.07
N LYS A 152 -7.62 -28.16 -20.57
CA LYS A 152 -7.43 -27.92 -22.02
C LYS A 152 -5.98 -28.07 -22.46
N GLY A 153 -5.08 -28.44 -21.52
CA GLY A 153 -3.66 -28.53 -21.75
C GLY A 153 -2.92 -27.19 -21.75
N ARG A 154 -3.64 -26.08 -21.58
CA ARG A 154 -3.02 -24.76 -21.45
C ARG A 154 -2.12 -24.75 -20.23
N PHE A 155 -0.92 -24.19 -20.38
CA PHE A 155 -0.04 -23.98 -19.24
C PHE A 155 -0.57 -22.83 -18.37
N GLY A 156 -0.87 -23.16 -17.12
CA GLY A 156 -1.40 -22.21 -16.11
C GLY A 156 -0.96 -22.63 -14.72
N ALA A 157 0.34 -22.61 -14.42
CA ALA A 157 0.87 -23.00 -13.12
C ALA A 157 0.60 -21.91 -12.07
N TYR A 158 -0.06 -22.26 -10.98
CA TYR A 158 -0.32 -21.44 -9.81
C TYR A 158 0.22 -22.13 -8.56
N TRP A 159 0.98 -21.42 -7.76
CA TRP A 159 1.46 -21.86 -6.45
C TRP A 159 1.11 -20.84 -5.39
N ALA A 160 0.57 -21.30 -4.26
CA ALA A 160 0.23 -20.48 -3.11
C ALA A 160 0.92 -20.99 -1.85
N GLN A 161 1.21 -20.07 -0.94
CA GLN A 161 1.76 -20.37 0.37
C GLN A 161 0.70 -20.09 1.44
N LYS A 162 0.38 -21.11 2.23
CA LYS A 162 -0.49 -20.99 3.41
C LYS A 162 0.24 -20.27 4.56
N ALA A 163 -0.49 -19.76 5.51
CA ALA A 163 0.08 -19.17 6.73
C ALA A 163 0.97 -20.15 7.52
N SER A 164 0.75 -21.46 7.37
CA SER A 164 1.58 -22.52 7.95
C SER A 164 2.95 -22.69 7.29
N GLY A 165 3.19 -22.03 6.14
CA GLY A 165 4.36 -22.27 5.28
C GLY A 165 4.21 -23.45 4.31
N GLU A 166 3.09 -24.18 4.38
CA GLU A 166 2.77 -25.22 3.40
C GLU A 166 2.47 -24.58 2.04
N MET A 167 3.02 -25.17 0.99
CA MET A 167 2.79 -24.75 -0.39
C MET A 167 1.79 -25.67 -1.08
N THR A 168 0.83 -25.09 -1.78
CA THR A 168 -0.11 -25.81 -2.63
C THR A 168 -0.01 -25.30 -4.05
N GLY A 169 -0.04 -26.23 -5.03
CA GLY A 169 -0.03 -25.91 -6.45
C GLY A 169 -1.30 -26.41 -7.13
N LEU A 170 -1.74 -25.70 -8.16
CA LEU A 170 -2.81 -26.13 -9.07
C LEU A 170 -2.52 -25.63 -10.49
N ALA A 171 -3.20 -26.22 -11.45
CA ALA A 171 -3.30 -25.64 -12.80
C ALA A 171 -4.52 -24.72 -12.85
N VAL A 172 -4.32 -23.47 -13.32
CA VAL A 172 -5.41 -22.49 -13.48
C VAL A 172 -6.36 -22.98 -14.58
N THR A 173 -7.62 -23.24 -14.21
CA THR A 173 -8.63 -23.79 -15.12
C THR A 173 -9.16 -22.74 -16.09
N GLU A 174 -9.78 -23.17 -17.21
CA GLU A 174 -10.45 -22.26 -18.13
C GLU A 174 -11.66 -21.55 -17.45
N GLU A 175 -12.31 -22.22 -16.49
CA GLU A 175 -13.36 -21.60 -15.67
C GLU A 175 -12.83 -20.42 -14.85
N MET A 176 -11.69 -20.57 -14.17
CA MET A 176 -11.04 -19.47 -13.45
C MET A 176 -10.62 -18.33 -14.37
N ILE A 177 -10.13 -18.66 -15.57
CA ILE A 177 -9.73 -17.67 -16.58
C ILE A 177 -10.95 -16.89 -17.12
N ALA A 178 -12.09 -17.55 -17.26
CA ALA A 178 -13.32 -16.97 -17.78
C ALA A 178 -14.21 -16.33 -16.71
N ASP A 179 -13.86 -16.41 -15.43
CA ASP A 179 -14.69 -15.92 -14.32
C ASP A 179 -14.86 -14.39 -14.40
N THR A 180 -16.09 -13.96 -14.59
CA THR A 180 -16.50 -12.55 -14.63
C THR A 180 -17.29 -12.13 -13.40
N SER A 181 -17.29 -12.92 -12.33
CA SER A 181 -17.93 -12.55 -11.08
C SER A 181 -17.39 -11.22 -10.56
N ALA A 182 -18.27 -10.41 -9.95
CA ALA A 182 -17.89 -9.07 -9.51
C ALA A 182 -16.97 -9.12 -8.27
N MET A 183 -15.83 -8.45 -8.35
CA MET A 183 -14.97 -8.17 -7.21
C MET A 183 -15.54 -7.05 -6.34
N LEU A 184 -14.87 -6.71 -5.24
CA LEU A 184 -15.30 -5.68 -4.27
C LEU A 184 -15.46 -4.27 -4.89
N ASP A 185 -14.69 -3.97 -5.93
CA ASP A 185 -14.75 -2.71 -6.68
C ASP A 185 -15.72 -2.76 -7.89
N GLY A 186 -16.42 -3.88 -8.07
CA GLY A 186 -17.34 -4.12 -9.19
C GLY A 186 -16.68 -4.56 -10.50
N SER A 187 -15.34 -4.62 -10.56
CA SER A 187 -14.64 -5.15 -11.73
C SER A 187 -14.77 -6.69 -11.81
N PRO A 188 -14.68 -7.29 -13.00
CA PRO A 188 -14.76 -8.74 -13.15
C PRO A 188 -13.52 -9.43 -12.56
N PHE A 189 -13.71 -10.62 -11.97
CA PHE A 189 -12.64 -11.39 -11.32
C PHE A 189 -11.44 -11.65 -12.24
N ASN A 190 -11.68 -11.94 -13.51
CA ASN A 190 -10.62 -12.17 -14.50
C ASN A 190 -9.86 -10.89 -14.95
N THR A 191 -10.05 -9.76 -14.26
CA THR A 191 -9.28 -8.53 -14.48
C THR A 191 -7.77 -8.78 -14.33
N TRP A 192 -7.36 -9.74 -13.49
CA TRP A 192 -5.95 -10.14 -13.34
C TRP A 192 -5.29 -10.55 -14.67
N GLN A 193 -6.07 -11.13 -15.59
CA GLN A 193 -5.63 -11.50 -16.92
C GLN A 193 -5.95 -10.42 -17.96
N LEU A 194 -7.17 -9.87 -17.92
CA LEU A 194 -7.62 -8.92 -18.95
C LEU A 194 -6.82 -7.62 -18.94
N CYS A 195 -6.49 -7.10 -17.76
CA CYS A 195 -5.76 -5.84 -17.67
C CYS A 195 -4.40 -5.88 -18.38
N PRO A 196 -3.47 -6.81 -18.10
CA PRO A 196 -2.20 -6.86 -18.82
C PRO A 196 -2.35 -7.27 -20.29
N LEU A 197 -3.36 -8.06 -20.66
CA LEU A 197 -3.63 -8.39 -22.06
C LEU A 197 -4.04 -7.15 -22.89
N GLN A 198 -4.90 -6.30 -22.33
CA GLN A 198 -5.43 -5.12 -23.01
C GLN A 198 -4.45 -3.95 -22.99
N THR A 199 -3.83 -3.69 -21.84
CA THR A 199 -2.97 -2.53 -21.63
C THR A 199 -1.54 -2.76 -22.09
N ARG A 200 -1.09 -4.02 -22.18
CA ARG A 200 0.31 -4.44 -22.39
C ARG A 200 1.27 -3.87 -21.34
N LYS A 201 0.76 -3.56 -20.16
CA LYS A 201 1.49 -3.02 -19.02
C LYS A 201 1.21 -3.84 -17.78
N ALA A 202 2.06 -3.68 -16.78
CA ALA A 202 1.76 -4.19 -15.46
C ALA A 202 0.53 -3.51 -14.89
N CYS A 203 -0.29 -4.30 -14.17
CA CYS A 203 -1.49 -3.82 -13.49
C CYS A 203 -1.42 -4.18 -12.00
N VAL A 204 -1.99 -3.32 -11.17
CA VAL A 204 -2.24 -3.61 -9.75
C VAL A 204 -3.74 -3.63 -9.55
N LEU A 205 -4.26 -4.75 -9.05
CA LEU A 205 -5.68 -4.92 -8.79
C LEU A 205 -6.06 -4.30 -7.44
N ASN A 206 -7.28 -3.80 -7.34
CA ASN A 206 -7.86 -3.41 -6.05
C ASN A 206 -8.03 -4.63 -5.15
N PRO A 207 -8.15 -4.45 -3.82
CA PRO A 207 -8.41 -5.55 -2.89
C PRO A 207 -9.61 -6.39 -3.29
N TYR A 208 -9.46 -7.72 -3.30
CA TYR A 208 -10.49 -8.69 -3.60
C TYR A 208 -10.30 -10.00 -2.83
N PHE A 209 -11.34 -10.83 -2.81
CA PHE A 209 -11.26 -12.16 -2.20
C PHE A 209 -10.95 -13.22 -3.25
N ASP A 210 -10.03 -14.11 -2.92
CA ASP A 210 -9.77 -15.32 -3.67
C ASP A 210 -9.69 -16.55 -2.76
N SER A 211 -9.96 -17.73 -3.30
CA SER A 211 -9.94 -19.02 -2.61
C SER A 211 -9.08 -20.09 -3.31
N ALA A 212 -8.35 -19.74 -4.37
CA ALA A 212 -7.49 -20.66 -5.10
C ALA A 212 -6.41 -21.33 -4.22
N SER A 213 -6.00 -20.67 -3.12
CA SER A 213 -5.10 -21.26 -2.11
C SER A 213 -5.76 -22.31 -1.18
N GLY A 214 -7.05 -22.61 -1.38
CA GLY A 214 -7.85 -23.51 -0.53
C GLY A 214 -8.52 -22.82 0.67
N THR A 215 -8.24 -21.55 0.92
CA THR A 215 -8.90 -20.72 1.94
C THR A 215 -9.22 -19.35 1.36
N LYS A 216 -10.38 -18.79 1.72
CA LYS A 216 -10.75 -17.45 1.27
C LYS A 216 -9.84 -16.40 1.91
N VAL A 217 -9.02 -15.73 1.11
CA VAL A 217 -8.05 -14.72 1.53
C VAL A 217 -8.37 -13.40 0.85
N LEU A 218 -8.26 -12.30 1.60
CA LEU A 218 -8.31 -10.96 1.05
C LEU A 218 -6.91 -10.56 0.57
N MET A 219 -6.79 -10.20 -0.70
CA MET A 219 -5.51 -9.95 -1.37
C MET A 219 -5.57 -8.81 -2.36
N THR A 220 -4.42 -8.38 -2.84
CA THR A 220 -4.23 -7.58 -4.05
C THR A 220 -3.22 -8.29 -4.94
N THR A 221 -3.28 -8.05 -6.24
CA THR A 221 -2.43 -8.72 -7.22
C THR A 221 -1.68 -7.73 -8.09
N VAL A 222 -0.40 -7.99 -8.30
CA VAL A 222 0.40 -7.34 -9.34
C VAL A 222 0.51 -8.30 -10.51
N THR A 223 0.03 -7.89 -11.68
CA THR A 223 0.10 -8.70 -12.90
C THR A 223 0.99 -8.05 -13.96
N LEU A 224 1.77 -8.88 -14.66
CA LEU A 224 2.71 -8.44 -15.70
C LEU A 224 2.46 -9.23 -16.99
N PRO A 225 2.45 -8.56 -18.17
CA PRO A 225 2.40 -9.26 -19.43
C PRO A 225 3.79 -9.81 -19.81
N LEU A 226 3.86 -11.06 -20.25
CA LEU A 226 4.99 -11.57 -21.00
C LEU A 226 4.73 -11.31 -22.49
N ILE A 227 5.58 -10.49 -23.10
CA ILE A 227 5.41 -10.05 -24.48
C ILE A 227 6.46 -10.69 -25.36
N ASP A 228 6.04 -11.33 -26.46
CA ASP A 228 6.89 -11.84 -27.51
C ASP A 228 6.37 -11.33 -28.87
N GLN A 229 7.27 -10.81 -29.71
CA GLN A 229 6.94 -10.26 -31.03
C GLN A 229 5.74 -9.28 -31.01
N GLY A 230 5.64 -8.46 -29.96
CA GLY A 230 4.56 -7.47 -29.80
C GLY A 230 3.20 -8.04 -29.38
N LYS A 231 3.11 -9.34 -29.09
CA LYS A 231 1.90 -10.00 -28.56
C LYS A 231 2.11 -10.39 -27.10
N VAL A 232 1.08 -10.25 -26.28
CA VAL A 232 1.10 -10.80 -24.92
C VAL A 232 0.85 -12.30 -25.03
N ILE A 233 1.86 -13.10 -24.68
CA ILE A 233 1.83 -14.56 -24.79
C ILE A 233 1.53 -15.24 -23.45
N ALA A 234 1.77 -14.55 -22.34
CA ALA A 234 1.43 -15.03 -20.99
C ALA A 234 1.18 -13.84 -20.05
N VAL A 235 0.54 -14.14 -18.94
CA VAL A 235 0.40 -13.24 -17.79
C VAL A 235 1.09 -13.90 -16.60
N ILE A 236 1.93 -13.12 -15.91
CA ILE A 236 2.51 -13.47 -14.63
C ILE A 236 1.76 -12.70 -13.55
N GLY A 237 1.30 -13.39 -12.52
CA GLY A 237 0.63 -12.75 -11.40
C GLY A 237 1.32 -13.05 -10.08
N ILE A 238 1.31 -12.07 -9.21
CA ILE A 238 1.92 -12.08 -7.89
C ILE A 238 0.88 -11.58 -6.91
N ASP A 239 0.39 -12.47 -6.07
CA ASP A 239 -0.60 -12.13 -5.07
C ASP A 239 0.05 -11.74 -3.76
N ILE A 240 -0.49 -10.70 -3.15
CA ILE A 240 -0.06 -10.10 -1.90
C ILE A 240 -1.22 -10.16 -0.92
N SER A 241 -1.04 -10.84 0.20
CA SER A 241 -2.05 -10.85 1.26
C SER A 241 -2.24 -9.45 1.85
N LEU A 242 -3.48 -9.03 2.05
CA LEU A 242 -3.77 -7.78 2.75
C LEU A 242 -3.29 -7.78 4.21
N SER A 243 -3.11 -8.94 4.83
CA SER A 243 -2.49 -9.04 6.15
C SER A 243 -1.06 -8.44 6.16
N ARG A 244 -0.34 -8.52 5.03
CA ARG A 244 0.98 -7.87 4.89
C ARG A 244 0.86 -6.34 4.85
N LEU A 245 -0.11 -5.80 4.11
CA LEU A 245 -0.38 -4.35 4.08
C LEU A 245 -0.92 -3.87 5.43
N GLN A 246 -1.75 -4.67 6.09
CA GLN A 246 -2.21 -4.44 7.46
C GLN A 246 -1.02 -4.29 8.43
N GLN A 247 -0.02 -5.17 8.34
CA GLN A 247 1.18 -5.09 9.18
C GLN A 247 1.98 -3.80 8.91
N LEU A 248 2.10 -3.39 7.64
CA LEU A 248 2.74 -2.10 7.28
C LEU A 248 2.00 -0.90 7.88
N ALA A 249 0.65 -0.93 7.92
CA ALA A 249 -0.15 0.11 8.57
C ALA A 249 0.11 0.16 10.08
N VAL A 250 0.08 -0.99 10.75
CA VAL A 250 0.33 -1.12 12.20
C VAL A 250 1.75 -0.67 12.57
N ASP A 251 2.76 -1.07 11.79
CA ASP A 251 4.15 -0.68 12.05
C ASP A 251 4.35 0.83 11.82
N GLY A 252 3.64 1.40 10.82
CA GLY A 252 3.60 2.83 10.58
C GLY A 252 3.00 3.61 11.74
N ASP A 253 1.88 3.15 12.30
CA ASP A 253 1.21 3.77 13.44
C ASP A 253 2.09 3.76 14.71
N ARG A 254 2.75 2.65 15.01
CA ARG A 254 3.70 2.57 16.15
C ARG A 254 4.81 3.62 16.07
N GLN A 255 5.16 4.08 14.87
CA GLN A 255 6.15 5.14 14.66
C GLN A 255 5.55 6.55 14.75
N LEU A 256 4.20 6.66 14.78
CA LEU A 256 3.46 7.90 14.94
C LEU A 256 3.02 8.06 16.39
N TYR A 257 3.58 9.06 17.07
CA TYR A 257 3.18 9.44 18.44
C TYR A 257 3.01 8.25 19.41
N ASP A 258 3.92 7.27 19.34
CA ASP A 258 3.90 6.05 20.18
C ASP A 258 2.60 5.21 20.02
N GLY A 259 2.02 5.19 18.83
CA GLY A 259 0.80 4.45 18.52
C GLY A 259 -0.51 5.19 18.88
N ALA A 260 -0.42 6.51 19.14
CA ALA A 260 -1.61 7.34 19.38
C ALA A 260 -2.24 7.90 18.08
N GLY A 261 -1.72 7.48 16.92
CA GLY A 261 -2.23 7.85 15.60
C GLY A 261 -3.19 6.82 15.01
N SER A 262 -3.39 6.92 13.71
CA SER A 262 -3.95 5.85 12.87
C SER A 262 -3.40 5.97 11.45
N VAL A 263 -3.11 4.83 10.83
CA VAL A 263 -2.65 4.74 9.44
C VAL A 263 -3.65 3.92 8.64
N SER A 264 -4.13 4.47 7.54
CA SER A 264 -5.00 3.78 6.59
C SER A 264 -4.33 3.69 5.24
N ILE A 265 -4.29 2.50 4.66
CA ILE A 265 -3.87 2.25 3.28
C ILE A 265 -5.14 2.05 2.46
N VAL A 266 -5.34 2.92 1.48
CA VAL A 266 -6.55 2.92 0.65
C VAL A 266 -6.16 2.73 -0.81
N SER A 267 -6.88 1.87 -1.52
CA SER A 267 -6.68 1.65 -2.96
C SER A 267 -7.24 2.81 -3.79
N PRO A 268 -6.87 2.94 -5.08
CA PRO A 268 -7.44 3.94 -5.98
C PRO A 268 -8.97 3.91 -6.10
N ALA A 269 -9.60 2.74 -5.90
CA ALA A 269 -11.06 2.58 -5.87
C ALA A 269 -11.69 2.94 -4.50
N GLY A 270 -10.91 3.41 -3.53
CA GLY A 270 -11.40 3.76 -2.20
C GLY A 270 -11.57 2.57 -1.25
N LEU A 271 -11.10 1.37 -1.63
CA LEU A 271 -11.16 0.19 -0.77
C LEU A 271 -10.03 0.20 0.25
N LEU A 272 -10.35 -0.18 1.49
CA LEU A 272 -9.38 -0.27 2.57
C LEU A 272 -8.48 -1.50 2.36
N ALA A 273 -7.17 -1.28 2.28
CA ALA A 273 -6.15 -2.32 2.12
C ALA A 273 -5.36 -2.59 3.39
N GLY A 274 -5.37 -1.68 4.35
CA GLY A 274 -4.76 -1.83 5.67
C GLY A 274 -5.15 -0.70 6.60
N TYR A 275 -5.23 -0.99 7.90
CA TYR A 275 -5.61 -0.04 8.95
C TYR A 275 -4.93 -0.42 10.26
N SER A 276 -4.42 0.56 11.02
CA SER A 276 -3.85 0.36 12.38
C SER A 276 -4.89 0.52 13.45
#